data_12a6750ed734bca00a4b312464721c00
#
_entry.id   12a6750ed734bca00a4b312464721c00
#
_cell.length_a   1.000
_cell.length_b   1.000
_cell.length_c   1.000
_cell.angle_alpha   90.00
_cell.angle_beta   90.00
_cell.angle_gamma   90.00
#
_symmetry.space_group_name_H-M   'P 1'
#
loop_
_entity.id
_entity.type
_entity.pdbx_description
1 polymer ?
#
loop_
_entity_poly.entity_id
_entity_poly.type
_entity_poly.pdbx_seq_one_letter_code
_entity_poly.pdbx_strand_id
1 'polypeptide(L)'
;MAVCYKARRFEVFKANVEFIETLNAQNHKFWLGVNQFADITNDEFRTTNTNKGLKSNSMRVLSTGFKYENLSFDALPTTMDWRAKGAVTPIKDQGQCADGKCKAGSNSAATITGFEDVPINNKGSLMKAVANQPVSIAVYRGDMTFQFYSGEVMTGSCGTDLDHGIAATGYGKTSDGTSYWLMKNSWGTTWGENGYLRMEKDIADKKGMCGLAMEPSYPTK
;
A
#
# COMPACT_ATOMS: atom_id res chain seq x y z
N MET A 1 -9.41 -22.68 -29.00
CA MET A 1 -8.92 -22.30 -27.65
C MET A 1 -8.80 -20.77 -27.47
N ALA A 2 -8.14 -20.02 -28.32
CA ALA A 2 -7.93 -18.57 -28.16
C ALA A 2 -9.22 -17.71 -28.15
N VAL A 3 -10.25 -18.08 -28.92
CA VAL A 3 -11.54 -17.35 -28.98
C VAL A 3 -12.32 -17.51 -27.68
N CYS A 4 -12.34 -18.72 -27.10
CA CYS A 4 -13.01 -18.99 -25.82
C CYS A 4 -12.32 -18.24 -24.66
N TYR A 5 -10.99 -18.14 -24.67
CA TYR A 5 -10.24 -17.38 -23.67
C TYR A 5 -10.57 -15.88 -23.71
N LYS A 6 -10.55 -15.27 -24.91
CA LYS A 6 -10.90 -13.86 -25.09
C LYS A 6 -12.35 -13.55 -24.66
N ALA A 7 -13.29 -14.42 -25.02
CA ALA A 7 -14.69 -14.26 -24.61
C ALA A 7 -14.83 -14.29 -23.08
N ARG A 8 -14.17 -15.23 -22.40
CA ARG A 8 -14.16 -15.29 -20.92
C ARG A 8 -13.57 -14.02 -20.29
N ARG A 9 -12.43 -13.53 -20.80
CA ARG A 9 -11.81 -12.29 -20.30
C ARG A 9 -12.72 -11.09 -20.49
N PHE A 10 -13.45 -11.03 -21.58
CA PHE A 10 -14.39 -9.96 -21.86
C PHE A 10 -15.59 -9.99 -20.90
N GLU A 11 -16.11 -11.18 -20.54
CA GLU A 11 -17.17 -11.29 -19.52
C GLU A 11 -16.68 -10.83 -18.13
N VAL A 12 -15.44 -11.22 -17.75
CA VAL A 12 -14.83 -10.73 -16.51
C VAL A 12 -14.65 -9.21 -16.52
N PHE A 13 -14.17 -8.67 -17.63
CA PHE A 13 -14.03 -7.22 -17.81
C PHE A 13 -15.36 -6.50 -17.63
N LYS A 14 -16.43 -6.98 -18.27
CA LYS A 14 -17.78 -6.37 -18.10
C LYS A 14 -18.24 -6.39 -16.66
N ALA A 15 -18.11 -7.52 -15.97
CA ALA A 15 -18.50 -7.65 -14.57
C ALA A 15 -17.70 -6.70 -13.65
N ASN A 16 -16.40 -6.55 -13.91
CA ASN A 16 -15.55 -5.63 -13.16
C ASN A 16 -15.92 -4.16 -13.44
N VAL A 17 -16.23 -3.79 -14.68
CA VAL A 17 -16.70 -2.44 -15.03
C VAL A 17 -18.03 -2.15 -14.32
N GLU A 18 -18.99 -3.08 -14.34
CA GLU A 18 -20.26 -2.94 -13.63
C GLU A 18 -20.08 -2.74 -12.12
N PHE A 19 -19.15 -3.49 -11.51
CA PHE A 19 -18.77 -3.31 -10.10
C PHE A 19 -18.21 -1.89 -9.85
N ILE A 20 -17.28 -1.43 -10.70
CA ILE A 20 -16.67 -0.09 -10.62
C ILE A 20 -17.75 0.99 -10.70
N GLU A 21 -18.63 0.91 -11.70
CA GLU A 21 -19.71 1.87 -11.91
C GLU A 21 -20.71 1.88 -10.75
N THR A 22 -21.07 0.69 -10.25
CA THR A 22 -22.00 0.53 -9.13
C THR A 22 -21.45 1.17 -7.86
N LEU A 23 -20.15 0.96 -7.57
CA LEU A 23 -19.52 1.55 -6.39
C LEU A 23 -19.37 3.08 -6.57
N ASN A 24 -18.95 3.54 -7.73
CA ASN A 24 -18.80 4.96 -8.02
C ASN A 24 -20.13 5.74 -8.00
N ALA A 25 -21.25 5.07 -8.24
CA ALA A 25 -22.59 5.67 -8.09
C ALA A 25 -22.99 5.88 -6.62
N GLN A 26 -22.30 5.26 -5.67
CA GLN A 26 -22.49 5.47 -4.24
C GLN A 26 -21.67 6.70 -3.78
N ASN A 27 -22.10 7.34 -2.71
CA ASN A 27 -21.42 8.54 -2.20
C ASN A 27 -20.18 8.19 -1.36
N HIS A 28 -19.15 7.60 -1.98
CA HIS A 28 -17.86 7.34 -1.36
C HIS A 28 -16.91 8.54 -1.48
N LYS A 29 -15.92 8.64 -0.58
CA LYS A 29 -14.85 9.65 -0.63
C LYS A 29 -13.73 9.31 -1.62
N PHE A 30 -13.82 8.20 -2.31
CA PHE A 30 -12.84 7.73 -3.30
C PHE A 30 -13.59 7.12 -4.48
N TRP A 31 -12.86 6.89 -5.55
CA TRP A 31 -13.42 6.32 -6.77
C TRP A 31 -12.53 5.21 -7.33
N LEU A 32 -13.17 4.30 -8.03
CA LEU A 32 -12.56 3.18 -8.72
C LEU A 32 -12.45 3.48 -10.21
N GLY A 33 -11.46 2.88 -10.87
CA GLY A 33 -11.27 3.01 -12.30
C GLY A 33 -10.80 1.72 -12.95
N VAL A 34 -11.02 1.65 -14.26
CA VAL A 34 -10.50 0.56 -15.09
C VAL A 34 -8.97 0.68 -15.17
N ASN A 35 -8.27 -0.40 -14.85
CA ASN A 35 -6.82 -0.48 -14.88
C ASN A 35 -6.36 -1.82 -15.47
N GLN A 36 -5.06 -2.13 -15.42
CA GLN A 36 -4.47 -3.35 -15.98
C GLN A 36 -5.00 -4.67 -15.39
N PHE A 37 -5.79 -4.62 -14.32
CA PHE A 37 -6.40 -5.80 -13.69
C PHE A 37 -7.87 -5.98 -14.05
N ALA A 38 -8.41 -5.21 -14.99
CA ALA A 38 -9.84 -5.18 -15.27
C ALA A 38 -10.36 -6.44 -15.98
N ASP A 39 -9.50 -7.20 -16.62
CA ASP A 39 -9.86 -8.44 -17.33
C ASP A 39 -9.58 -9.72 -16.50
N ILE A 40 -9.16 -9.59 -15.24
CA ILE A 40 -8.94 -10.72 -14.32
C ILE A 40 -9.95 -10.70 -13.17
N THR A 41 -10.34 -11.87 -12.70
CA THR A 41 -11.19 -11.99 -11.50
C THR A 41 -10.43 -11.57 -10.25
N ASN A 42 -11.14 -11.23 -9.17
CA ASN A 42 -10.48 -10.93 -7.90
C ASN A 42 -9.69 -12.14 -7.36
N ASP A 43 -10.18 -13.36 -7.56
CA ASP A 43 -9.42 -14.58 -7.17
C ASP A 43 -8.12 -14.72 -7.96
N GLU A 44 -8.14 -14.46 -9.26
CA GLU A 44 -6.92 -14.42 -10.07
C GLU A 44 -5.99 -13.30 -9.60
N PHE A 45 -6.50 -12.10 -9.34
CA PHE A 45 -5.73 -11.00 -8.79
C PHE A 45 -5.08 -11.36 -7.45
N ARG A 46 -5.80 -11.98 -6.54
CA ARG A 46 -5.26 -12.44 -5.26
C ARG A 46 -4.18 -13.49 -5.41
N THR A 47 -4.28 -14.40 -6.39
CA THR A 47 -3.33 -15.50 -6.57
C THR A 47 -2.08 -15.10 -7.36
N THR A 48 -2.19 -14.22 -8.35
CA THR A 48 -1.08 -13.86 -9.25
C THR A 48 -0.09 -12.87 -8.66
N ASN A 49 -0.53 -12.02 -7.75
CA ASN A 49 0.28 -10.96 -7.16
C ASN A 49 0.60 -11.20 -5.68
N THR A 50 0.33 -12.38 -5.12
CA THR A 50 0.64 -12.69 -3.72
C THR A 50 2.11 -13.00 -3.55
N ASN A 51 2.79 -12.24 -2.71
CA ASN A 51 3.99 -12.70 -2.04
C ASN A 51 3.59 -13.78 -1.01
N LYS A 52 3.45 -15.03 -1.45
CA LYS A 52 3.16 -16.19 -0.58
C LYS A 52 4.18 -16.39 0.56
N GLY A 53 5.14 -15.49 0.71
CA GLY A 53 6.20 -15.49 1.70
C GLY A 53 6.04 -14.49 2.85
N LEU A 54 5.02 -13.63 2.84
CA LEU A 54 4.70 -12.76 3.99
C LEU A 54 3.97 -13.54 5.10
N LYS A 55 4.39 -14.77 5.36
CA LYS A 55 4.02 -15.39 6.64
C LYS A 55 4.85 -14.72 7.71
N SER A 56 4.20 -13.97 8.58
CA SER A 56 4.73 -13.44 9.83
C SER A 56 5.27 -14.56 10.73
N ASN A 57 6.37 -15.19 10.31
CA ASN A 57 7.11 -16.19 11.08
C ASN A 57 8.55 -15.74 11.35
N SER A 58 8.87 -14.47 11.08
CA SER A 58 10.12 -13.93 11.59
C SER A 58 10.01 -13.80 13.09
N MET A 59 10.90 -14.47 13.81
CA MET A 59 11.18 -14.10 15.21
C MET A 59 11.51 -12.61 15.18
N ARG A 60 10.52 -11.78 15.53
CA ARG A 60 10.75 -10.36 15.75
C ARG A 60 11.74 -10.29 16.89
N VAL A 61 12.95 -9.88 16.58
CA VAL A 61 13.86 -9.40 17.61
C VAL A 61 13.13 -8.21 18.20
N LEU A 62 12.66 -8.33 19.42
CA LEU A 62 12.10 -7.20 20.17
C LEU A 62 13.22 -6.14 20.19
N SER A 63 13.07 -5.14 19.34
CA SER A 63 13.94 -3.98 19.35
C SER A 63 13.89 -3.39 20.75
N THR A 64 15.04 -3.20 21.36
CA THR A 64 15.18 -2.70 22.75
C THR A 64 14.79 -1.23 22.91
N GLY A 65 14.26 -0.60 21.88
CA GLY A 65 13.75 0.78 21.87
C GLY A 65 13.36 1.21 20.47
N PHE A 66 12.29 1.98 20.38
CA PHE A 66 11.89 2.64 19.14
C PHE A 66 12.58 3.99 19.02
N LYS A 67 13.41 4.19 17.99
CA LYS A 67 14.26 5.39 17.78
C LYS A 67 13.51 6.71 17.97
N TYR A 68 12.26 6.75 17.55
CA TYR A 68 11.44 7.97 17.56
C TYR A 68 10.45 8.01 18.73
N GLU A 69 10.59 7.16 19.74
CA GLU A 69 9.63 7.05 20.85
C GLU A 69 9.42 8.38 21.59
N ASN A 70 10.52 9.09 21.88
CA ASN A 70 10.50 10.34 22.66
C ASN A 70 10.15 11.59 21.84
N LEU A 71 9.84 11.47 20.55
CA LEU A 71 9.41 12.63 19.77
C LEU A 71 8.01 13.10 20.22
N SER A 72 7.87 14.40 20.49
CA SER A 72 6.56 15.00 20.70
C SER A 72 5.76 15.06 19.42
N PHE A 73 4.44 14.82 19.50
CA PHE A 73 3.55 14.98 18.35
C PHE A 73 3.48 16.45 17.88
N ASP A 74 3.61 17.41 18.79
CA ASP A 74 3.60 18.84 18.45
C ASP A 74 4.83 19.27 17.66
N ALA A 75 5.90 18.48 17.71
CA ALA A 75 7.10 18.72 16.90
C ALA A 75 7.02 18.10 15.49
N LEU A 76 5.98 17.29 15.20
CA LEU A 76 5.82 16.68 13.89
C LEU A 76 5.17 17.66 12.91
N PRO A 77 5.59 17.66 11.64
CA PRO A 77 4.88 18.43 10.61
C PRO A 77 3.44 17.95 10.48
N THR A 78 2.53 18.86 10.19
CA THR A 78 1.11 18.53 9.95
C THR A 78 0.90 17.71 8.68
N THR A 79 1.83 17.87 7.72
CA THR A 79 1.88 17.12 6.46
C THR A 79 3.31 16.68 6.16
N MET A 80 3.47 15.52 5.55
CA MET A 80 4.76 15.01 5.09
C MET A 80 4.58 14.38 3.71
N ASP A 81 5.45 14.73 2.79
CA ASP A 81 5.54 14.11 1.46
C ASP A 81 7.01 13.95 1.08
N TRP A 82 7.50 12.72 1.15
CA TRP A 82 8.88 12.38 0.81
C TRP A 82 9.16 12.46 -0.69
N ARG A 83 8.12 12.48 -1.55
CA ARG A 83 8.26 12.72 -2.99
C ARG A 83 8.76 14.15 -3.23
N ALA A 84 8.15 15.11 -2.56
CA ALA A 84 8.55 16.53 -2.66
C ALA A 84 9.97 16.78 -2.14
N LYS A 85 10.49 15.90 -1.29
CA LYS A 85 11.86 15.96 -0.76
C LYS A 85 12.87 15.18 -1.62
N GLY A 86 12.47 14.60 -2.76
CA GLY A 86 13.36 13.83 -3.63
C GLY A 86 13.84 12.49 -3.04
N ALA A 87 13.24 12.03 -1.95
CA ALA A 87 13.64 10.81 -1.24
C ALA A 87 12.88 9.55 -1.73
N VAL A 88 12.06 9.68 -2.77
CA VAL A 88 11.27 8.58 -3.32
C VAL A 88 11.61 8.39 -4.79
N THR A 89 12.07 7.18 -5.13
CA THR A 89 12.35 6.81 -6.53
C THR A 89 11.05 6.77 -7.37
N PRO A 90 11.14 6.83 -8.72
CA PRO A 90 9.96 6.65 -9.58
C PRO A 90 9.19 5.36 -9.26
N ILE A 91 7.90 5.35 -9.60
CA ILE A 91 7.05 4.17 -9.46
C ILE A 91 7.65 3.02 -10.29
N LYS A 92 7.63 1.83 -9.69
CA LYS A 92 8.04 0.58 -10.32
C LYS A 92 6.80 -0.26 -10.65
N ASP A 93 6.95 -1.13 -11.62
CA ASP A 93 6.00 -2.20 -11.90
C ASP A 93 6.70 -3.52 -11.63
N GLN A 94 6.26 -4.22 -10.58
CA GLN A 94 6.83 -5.53 -10.23
C GLN A 94 6.39 -6.62 -11.21
N GLY A 95 5.37 -6.34 -12.04
CA GLY A 95 4.81 -7.28 -13.00
C GLY A 95 4.25 -8.54 -12.35
N GLN A 96 3.90 -9.49 -13.17
CA GLN A 96 3.75 -10.87 -12.72
C GLN A 96 5.16 -11.46 -12.59
N CYS A 97 5.57 -11.84 -11.37
CA CYS A 97 6.80 -12.59 -11.18
C CYS A 97 6.67 -13.96 -11.84
N ALA A 98 6.94 -14.02 -13.17
CA ALA A 98 6.76 -15.22 -13.97
C ALA A 98 7.77 -16.33 -13.62
N ASP A 99 8.88 -16.02 -12.97
CA ASP A 99 10.00 -16.94 -12.80
C ASP A 99 10.70 -16.94 -11.43
N GLY A 100 10.16 -16.21 -10.44
CA GLY A 100 10.70 -16.24 -9.06
C GLY A 100 12.16 -15.82 -8.94
N LYS A 101 12.76 -15.24 -9.99
CA LYS A 101 14.15 -14.79 -9.99
C LYS A 101 14.24 -13.36 -9.51
N CYS A 102 14.80 -13.19 -8.33
CA CYS A 102 15.23 -11.88 -7.86
C CYS A 102 16.34 -11.35 -8.79
N LYS A 103 16.10 -10.24 -9.47
CA LYS A 103 17.15 -9.49 -10.17
C LYS A 103 17.88 -8.61 -9.15
N ALA A 104 18.65 -9.22 -8.26
CA ALA A 104 19.62 -8.48 -7.48
C ALA A 104 20.65 -7.90 -8.46
N GLY A 105 20.55 -6.60 -8.73
CA GLY A 105 21.51 -5.91 -9.57
C GLY A 105 22.89 -5.95 -8.94
N SER A 106 23.93 -6.08 -9.75
CA SER A 106 25.34 -6.01 -9.34
C SER A 106 25.72 -4.65 -8.75
N ASN A 107 24.88 -3.63 -8.91
CA ASN A 107 25.05 -2.28 -8.39
C ASN A 107 24.02 -2.02 -7.28
N SER A 108 24.41 -2.23 -6.04
CA SER A 108 23.64 -1.78 -4.88
C SER A 108 23.61 -0.25 -4.85
N ALA A 109 22.42 0.36 -4.96
CA ALA A 109 22.26 1.81 -4.86
C ALA A 109 22.48 2.33 -3.43
N ALA A 110 22.33 1.45 -2.42
CA ALA A 110 22.56 1.76 -1.01
C ALA A 110 22.81 0.47 -0.22
N THR A 111 23.56 0.59 0.88
CA THR A 111 23.70 -0.45 1.89
C THR A 111 23.00 -0.01 3.17
N ILE A 112 22.35 -0.96 3.84
CA ILE A 112 21.75 -0.76 5.16
C ILE A 112 22.53 -1.62 6.18
N THR A 113 22.61 -1.15 7.42
CA THR A 113 23.25 -1.91 8.51
C THR A 113 22.24 -2.79 9.27
N GLY A 114 20.94 -2.52 9.10
CA GLY A 114 19.86 -3.26 9.72
C GLY A 114 18.50 -2.65 9.40
N PHE A 115 17.51 -3.03 10.17
CA PHE A 115 16.18 -2.45 10.15
C PHE A 115 15.64 -2.36 11.58
N GLU A 116 14.64 -1.54 11.75
CA GLU A 116 13.94 -1.36 13.03
C GLU A 116 12.43 -1.46 12.81
N ASP A 117 11.76 -2.19 13.69
CA ASP A 117 10.31 -2.30 13.67
C ASP A 117 9.67 -1.10 14.39
N VAL A 118 8.63 -0.56 13.80
CA VAL A 118 7.76 0.41 14.48
C VAL A 118 6.83 -0.35 15.42
N PRO A 119 6.55 0.16 16.64
CA PRO A 119 5.58 -0.47 17.55
C PRO A 119 4.27 -0.82 16.85
N ILE A 120 3.91 -2.11 16.89
CA ILE A 120 2.76 -2.68 16.17
C ILE A 120 1.43 -2.09 16.68
N ASN A 121 0.47 -1.95 15.76
CA ASN A 121 -0.85 -1.41 16.06
C ASN A 121 -0.80 -0.02 16.71
N ASN A 122 0.26 0.74 16.42
CA ASN A 122 0.48 2.07 16.96
C ASN A 122 0.65 3.09 15.81
N LYS A 123 -0.47 3.66 15.38
CA LYS A 123 -0.51 4.67 14.31
C LYS A 123 0.26 5.94 14.68
N GLY A 124 0.35 6.26 15.96
CA GLY A 124 1.15 7.40 16.46
C GLY A 124 2.65 7.16 16.25
N SER A 125 3.14 5.98 16.62
CA SER A 125 4.54 5.61 16.35
C SER A 125 4.84 5.53 14.85
N LEU A 126 3.89 5.01 14.05
CA LEU A 126 4.01 5.04 12.60
C LEU A 126 4.12 6.47 12.05
N MET A 127 3.32 7.41 12.58
CA MET A 127 3.40 8.82 12.17
C MET A 127 4.77 9.43 12.50
N LYS A 128 5.31 9.14 13.68
CA LYS A 128 6.66 9.56 14.08
C LYS A 128 7.73 9.00 13.12
N ALA A 129 7.64 7.72 12.76
CA ALA A 129 8.58 7.12 11.82
C ALA A 129 8.46 7.74 10.42
N VAL A 130 7.24 7.87 9.88
CA VAL A 130 7.00 8.45 8.54
C VAL A 130 7.37 9.93 8.47
N ALA A 131 7.30 10.66 9.58
CA ALA A 131 7.79 12.05 9.64
C ALA A 131 9.31 12.15 9.42
N ASN A 132 10.06 11.09 9.71
CA ASN A 132 11.53 11.07 9.65
C ASN A 132 12.11 10.30 8.46
N GLN A 133 11.38 9.35 7.88
CA GLN A 133 11.77 8.59 6.68
C GLN A 133 10.59 7.82 6.08
N PRO A 134 10.68 7.39 4.81
CA PRO A 134 9.74 6.39 4.27
C PRO A 134 9.80 5.09 5.07
N VAL A 135 8.65 4.46 5.27
CA VAL A 135 8.48 3.25 6.09
C VAL A 135 7.90 2.13 5.24
N SER A 136 8.51 0.94 5.29
CA SER A 136 7.94 -0.27 4.69
C SER A 136 6.75 -0.74 5.51
N ILE A 137 5.64 -1.05 4.87
CA ILE A 137 4.44 -1.59 5.51
C ILE A 137 3.88 -2.76 4.73
N ALA A 138 3.15 -3.62 5.41
CA ALA A 138 2.32 -4.63 4.78
C ALA A 138 0.84 -4.24 4.89
N VAL A 139 0.05 -4.60 3.87
CA VAL A 139 -1.39 -4.34 3.81
C VAL A 139 -2.14 -5.56 3.29
N TYR A 140 -3.42 -5.65 3.61
CA TYR A 140 -4.35 -6.51 2.92
C TYR A 140 -4.84 -5.83 1.64
N ARG A 141 -4.59 -6.44 0.49
CA ARG A 141 -4.97 -5.93 -0.84
C ARG A 141 -6.06 -6.75 -1.53
N GLY A 142 -6.50 -7.85 -0.91
CA GLY A 142 -7.41 -8.83 -1.51
C GLY A 142 -8.83 -8.33 -1.80
N ASP A 143 -9.12 -7.06 -1.56
CA ASP A 143 -10.41 -6.43 -1.81
C ASP A 143 -10.47 -5.86 -3.24
N MET A 144 -11.64 -5.92 -3.89
CA MET A 144 -11.87 -5.34 -5.21
C MET A 144 -11.72 -3.81 -5.21
N THR A 145 -12.02 -3.16 -4.09
CA THR A 145 -11.80 -1.71 -3.95
C THR A 145 -10.32 -1.36 -4.04
N PHE A 146 -9.45 -2.18 -3.45
CA PHE A 146 -8.01 -2.02 -3.58
C PHE A 146 -7.52 -2.34 -5.00
N GLN A 147 -8.05 -3.42 -5.63
CA GLN A 147 -7.72 -3.80 -7.01
C GLN A 147 -7.98 -2.67 -8.00
N PHE A 148 -9.11 -1.98 -7.86
CA PHE A 148 -9.57 -0.94 -8.80
C PHE A 148 -9.45 0.48 -8.26
N TYR A 149 -8.81 0.69 -7.11
CA TYR A 149 -8.59 2.04 -6.59
C TYR A 149 -7.96 2.95 -7.67
N SER A 150 -8.53 4.16 -7.82
CA SER A 150 -8.10 5.10 -8.84
C SER A 150 -7.86 6.51 -8.31
N GLY A 151 -8.47 6.91 -7.21
CA GLY A 151 -8.18 8.23 -6.65
C GLY A 151 -8.96 8.59 -5.40
N GLU A 152 -8.57 9.69 -4.79
CA GLU A 152 -9.03 10.28 -3.55
C GLU A 152 -8.71 9.41 -2.31
N VAL A 153 -9.22 9.76 -1.13
CA VAL A 153 -8.90 9.03 0.10
C VAL A 153 -9.75 7.79 0.23
N MET A 154 -9.13 6.62 0.08
CA MET A 154 -9.77 5.34 0.31
C MET A 154 -10.23 5.24 1.76
N THR A 155 -11.52 5.03 1.97
CA THR A 155 -12.21 4.94 3.25
C THR A 155 -13.00 3.63 3.36
N GLY A 156 -13.47 3.30 4.56
CA GLY A 156 -14.30 2.12 4.79
C GLY A 156 -13.55 0.96 5.43
N SER A 157 -14.15 -0.23 5.38
CA SER A 157 -13.58 -1.44 5.97
C SER A 157 -12.68 -2.17 4.98
N CYS A 158 -11.59 -2.72 5.49
CA CYS A 158 -10.63 -3.52 4.74
C CYS A 158 -10.19 -4.69 5.62
N GLY A 159 -9.90 -5.83 5.03
CA GLY A 159 -9.33 -6.97 5.74
C GLY A 159 -7.96 -6.68 6.35
N THR A 160 -7.47 -7.58 7.18
CA THR A 160 -6.16 -7.47 7.83
C THR A 160 -5.29 -8.72 7.66
N ASP A 161 -5.62 -9.58 6.69
CA ASP A 161 -4.79 -10.72 6.31
C ASP A 161 -3.71 -10.24 5.34
N LEU A 162 -2.60 -9.77 5.88
CA LEU A 162 -1.55 -9.07 5.15
C LEU A 162 -0.96 -9.92 4.04
N ASP A 163 -1.02 -9.42 2.81
CA ASP A 163 -0.59 -10.14 1.61
C ASP A 163 0.23 -9.30 0.61
N HIS A 164 0.46 -8.01 0.90
CA HIS A 164 1.17 -7.11 0.00
C HIS A 164 2.04 -6.09 0.73
N GLY A 165 3.28 -5.90 0.23
CA GLY A 165 4.23 -4.90 0.75
C GLY A 165 4.20 -3.61 -0.05
N ILE A 166 4.05 -2.46 0.62
CA ILE A 166 4.10 -1.11 0.04
C ILE A 166 4.92 -0.18 0.95
N ALA A 167 5.08 1.08 0.56
CA ALA A 167 5.82 2.05 1.37
C ALA A 167 4.94 3.24 1.77
N ALA A 168 4.90 3.55 3.07
CA ALA A 168 4.35 4.79 3.56
C ALA A 168 5.36 5.92 3.28
N THR A 169 5.00 6.84 2.40
CA THR A 169 5.86 7.92 1.91
C THR A 169 5.40 9.30 2.37
N GLY A 170 4.38 9.35 3.21
CA GLY A 170 3.89 10.59 3.76
C GLY A 170 2.53 10.47 4.43
N TYR A 171 2.01 11.60 4.82
CA TYR A 171 0.66 11.78 5.36
C TYR A 171 0.21 13.24 5.20
N GLY A 172 -1.08 13.47 5.27
CA GLY A 172 -1.63 14.81 5.16
C GLY A 172 -3.11 14.87 5.45
N LYS A 173 -3.70 16.01 5.06
CA LYS A 173 -5.14 16.25 5.07
C LYS A 173 -5.59 16.78 3.72
N THR A 174 -6.77 16.36 3.29
CA THR A 174 -7.46 16.95 2.15
C THR A 174 -8.12 18.28 2.53
N SER A 175 -8.62 19.00 1.55
CA SER A 175 -9.31 20.29 1.75
C SER A 175 -10.58 20.16 2.59
N ASP A 176 -11.26 19.01 2.56
CA ASP A 176 -12.42 18.68 3.38
C ASP A 176 -12.05 18.20 4.80
N GLY A 177 -10.74 18.17 5.13
CA GLY A 177 -10.23 17.80 6.45
C GLY A 177 -10.01 16.31 6.67
N THR A 178 -10.19 15.45 5.64
CA THR A 178 -9.94 14.01 5.76
C THR A 178 -8.43 13.73 5.87
N SER A 179 -8.01 13.13 6.97
CA SER A 179 -6.61 12.76 7.17
C SER A 179 -6.28 11.48 6.41
N TYR A 180 -5.10 11.44 5.78
CA TYR A 180 -4.67 10.28 4.99
C TYR A 180 -3.19 9.92 5.21
N TRP A 181 -2.88 8.66 4.95
CA TRP A 181 -1.54 8.17 4.67
C TRP A 181 -1.30 8.20 3.16
N LEU A 182 -0.13 8.67 2.74
CA LEU A 182 0.33 8.61 1.35
C LEU A 182 1.19 7.36 1.16
N MET A 183 0.70 6.43 0.36
CA MET A 183 1.33 5.14 0.13
C MET A 183 1.88 5.04 -1.29
N LYS A 184 3.08 4.52 -1.44
CA LYS A 184 3.70 4.17 -2.71
C LYS A 184 3.50 2.69 -3.00
N ASN A 185 2.85 2.37 -4.12
CA ASN A 185 2.68 1.01 -4.60
C ASN A 185 3.73 0.66 -5.69
N SER A 186 3.71 -0.57 -6.17
CA SER A 186 4.63 -1.13 -7.16
C SER A 186 3.90 -1.80 -8.35
N TRP A 187 2.78 -1.22 -8.79
CA TRP A 187 1.96 -1.74 -9.89
C TRP A 187 1.90 -0.80 -11.11
N GLY A 188 2.98 -0.05 -11.35
CA GLY A 188 3.02 0.92 -12.44
C GLY A 188 2.21 2.18 -12.15
N THR A 189 2.27 3.13 -13.08
CA THR A 189 1.60 4.43 -12.96
C THR A 189 0.14 4.44 -13.44
N THR A 190 -0.32 3.34 -14.02
CA THR A 190 -1.71 3.18 -14.49
C THR A 190 -2.67 2.73 -13.39
N TRP A 191 -2.16 2.38 -12.22
CA TRP A 191 -2.95 2.05 -11.04
C TRP A 191 -2.95 3.21 -10.06
N GLY A 192 -4.10 3.47 -9.44
CA GLY A 192 -4.25 4.48 -8.42
C GLY A 192 -3.91 5.90 -8.89
N GLU A 193 -3.44 6.72 -7.99
CA GLU A 193 -2.97 8.09 -8.25
C GLU A 193 -1.53 8.08 -8.80
N ASN A 194 -1.36 7.71 -10.06
CA ASN A 194 -0.03 7.51 -10.68
C ASN A 194 0.87 6.55 -9.89
N GLY A 195 0.32 5.43 -9.42
CA GLY A 195 1.02 4.41 -8.63
C GLY A 195 1.04 4.67 -7.13
N TYR A 196 0.37 5.72 -6.67
CA TYR A 196 0.17 6.01 -5.25
C TYR A 196 -1.28 5.76 -4.83
N LEU A 197 -1.47 5.74 -3.52
CA LEU A 197 -2.78 5.56 -2.90
C LEU A 197 -2.82 6.39 -1.63
N ARG A 198 -3.95 7.05 -1.38
CA ARG A 198 -4.25 7.71 -0.11
C ARG A 198 -5.21 6.84 0.69
N MET A 199 -4.80 6.44 1.89
CA MET A 199 -5.60 5.63 2.80
C MET A 199 -6.00 6.44 4.02
N GLU A 200 -7.25 6.33 4.47
CA GLU A 200 -7.72 7.05 5.65
C GLU A 200 -6.86 6.77 6.88
N LYS A 201 -6.44 7.85 7.56
CA LYS A 201 -5.44 7.78 8.65
C LYS A 201 -6.07 7.61 10.03
N ASP A 202 -7.10 8.36 10.34
CA ASP A 202 -7.61 8.52 11.70
C ASP A 202 -8.80 7.59 12.01
N ILE A 203 -8.77 6.34 11.49
CA ILE A 203 -9.80 5.33 11.79
C ILE A 203 -9.64 4.80 13.22
N ALA A 204 -10.73 4.25 13.79
CA ALA A 204 -10.72 3.75 15.18
C ALA A 204 -9.84 2.50 15.37
N ASP A 205 -9.75 1.62 14.36
CA ASP A 205 -8.95 0.40 14.44
C ASP A 205 -7.45 0.73 14.62
N LYS A 206 -6.85 0.18 15.67
CA LYS A 206 -5.43 0.35 15.98
C LYS A 206 -4.51 -0.27 14.92
N LYS A 207 -4.98 -1.31 14.21
CA LYS A 207 -4.26 -1.93 13.10
C LYS A 207 -4.11 -0.99 11.89
N GLY A 208 -4.92 0.08 11.85
CA GLY A 208 -5.02 0.96 10.70
C GLY A 208 -5.76 0.32 9.53
N MET A 209 -6.10 1.12 8.54
CA MET A 209 -6.80 0.65 7.35
C MET A 209 -6.00 -0.45 6.64
N CYS A 210 -6.66 -1.53 6.25
CA CYS A 210 -6.03 -2.72 5.63
C CYS A 210 -4.85 -3.31 6.44
N GLY A 211 -4.79 -3.09 7.76
CA GLY A 211 -3.73 -3.62 8.62
C GLY A 211 -2.39 -2.88 8.54
N LEU A 212 -2.33 -1.69 7.95
CA LEU A 212 -1.09 -0.95 7.66
C LEU A 212 -0.17 -0.70 8.87
N ALA A 213 -0.68 -0.73 10.09
CA ALA A 213 0.09 -0.54 11.32
C ALA A 213 0.49 -1.86 12.01
N MET A 214 0.25 -3.01 11.38
CA MET A 214 0.55 -4.32 11.97
C MET A 214 2.01 -4.72 11.82
N GLU A 215 2.66 -4.36 10.70
CA GLU A 215 4.05 -4.77 10.40
C GLU A 215 4.88 -3.64 9.76
N PRO A 216 4.91 -2.44 10.34
CA PRO A 216 5.74 -1.36 9.80
C PRO A 216 7.19 -1.51 10.25
N SER A 217 8.13 -1.29 9.32
CA SER A 217 9.57 -1.29 9.58
C SER A 217 10.31 -0.31 8.68
N TYR A 218 11.51 0.08 9.09
CA TYR A 218 12.34 0.98 8.29
C TYR A 218 13.82 0.59 8.37
N PRO A 219 14.61 0.86 7.29
CA PRO A 219 16.04 0.57 7.30
C PRO A 219 16.81 1.49 8.24
N THR A 220 17.87 0.97 8.83
CA THR A 220 18.84 1.73 9.63
C THR A 220 20.22 1.73 8.94
N LYS A 221 21.00 2.80 9.20
CA LYS A 221 22.36 2.98 8.70
C LYS A 221 23.25 3.53 9.81
#